data_33c82d14129d7ecfec7063efee3afd0a
#
_entry.id   33c82d14129d7ecfec7063efee3afd0a
#
_cell.length_a   1.000
_cell.length_b   1.000
_cell.length_c   1.000
_cell.angle_alpha   90.00
_cell.angle_beta   90.00
_cell.angle_gamma   90.00
#
_symmetry.space_group_name_H-M   'P 1'
#
loop_
_entity.id
_entity.type
_entity.pdbx_description
1 polymer ?
#
loop_
_entity_poly.entity_id
_entity_poly.type
_entity_poly.pdbx_seq_one_letter_code
_entity_poly.pdbx_strand_id
1 'polypeptide(L)'
;MLKALSVKMNSYSELLNYIVSLDPKYQEVWDSEDNYHRNDDGDSTMCGVLAEFGQYLQDHQNLMSLPYLESLFKFIETEADSQSDLGGSIRVCFLENLSYTESGKKLEKHMGKRTFHYYNGGTFPWNT
;
A
#
# COMPACT_ATOMS: atom_id res chain seq x y z
N MET A 1 -4.94 17.69 -18.37
CA MET A 1 -5.14 17.15 -17.99
C MET A 1 -5.08 16.54 -17.38
N LEU A 2 -5.23 15.96 -17.20
CA LEU A 2 -5.27 15.27 -16.79
C LEU A 2 -5.45 14.52 -16.17
N LYS A 3 -5.47 14.01 -16.06
CA LYS A 3 -5.72 13.27 -15.52
C LYS A 3 -5.56 12.74 -14.67
N ALA A 4 -5.83 12.90 -14.30
CA ALA A 4 -5.49 12.24 -13.17
C ALA A 4 -6.16 11.13 -12.75
N LEU A 5 -6.19 10.42 -13.12
CA LEU A 5 -6.93 9.35 -12.94
C LEU A 5 -6.21 8.27 -12.30
N SER A 6 -6.65 7.12 -12.28
CA SER A 6 -5.97 5.99 -11.68
C SER A 6 -4.64 5.79 -12.35
N VAL A 7 -3.63 5.50 -11.56
CA VAL A 7 -2.30 5.23 -12.06
C VAL A 7 -2.29 3.81 -12.58
N LYS A 8 -1.81 3.62 -13.80
CA LYS A 8 -1.67 2.28 -14.33
C LYS A 8 -0.29 1.76 -14.01
N MET A 9 -0.24 0.85 -13.09
CA MET A 9 1.01 0.21 -12.70
C MET A 9 0.94 -1.27 -13.06
N ASN A 10 1.89 -1.71 -13.87
CA ASN A 10 1.90 -3.07 -14.38
C ASN A 10 3.01 -3.93 -13.80
N SER A 11 3.82 -3.36 -12.91
CA SER A 11 4.93 -4.10 -12.35
C SER A 11 5.23 -3.63 -10.94
N TYR A 12 5.93 -4.49 -10.19
CA TYR A 12 6.34 -4.15 -8.85
C TYR A 12 7.29 -2.95 -8.83
N SER A 13 8.10 -2.80 -9.88
CA SER A 13 9.07 -1.70 -9.89
C SER A 13 8.38 -0.34 -10.03
N GLU A 14 7.30 -0.29 -10.79
CA GLU A 14 6.54 0.96 -10.90
C GLU A 14 5.90 1.33 -9.57
N LEU A 15 5.34 0.33 -8.88
CA LEU A 15 4.75 0.55 -7.56
C LEU A 15 5.81 0.97 -6.56
N LEU A 16 6.95 0.29 -6.57
CA LEU A 16 8.06 0.62 -5.69
C LEU A 16 8.53 2.07 -5.92
N ASN A 17 8.68 2.46 -7.17
CA ASN A 17 9.09 3.82 -7.49
C ASN A 17 8.09 4.86 -6.98
N TYR A 18 6.79 4.54 -7.08
CA TYR A 18 5.78 5.45 -6.56
C TYR A 18 5.90 5.61 -5.04
N ILE A 19 6.05 4.49 -4.33
CA ILE A 19 6.16 4.54 -2.87
C ILE A 19 7.42 5.30 -2.45
N VAL A 20 8.53 5.05 -3.13
CA VAL A 20 9.79 5.77 -2.85
C VAL A 20 9.65 7.26 -3.14
N SER A 21 8.82 7.62 -4.13
CA SER A 21 8.59 9.04 -4.41
C SER A 21 7.84 9.73 -3.26
N LEU A 22 6.99 8.98 -2.56
CA LEU A 22 6.31 9.50 -1.37
C LEU A 22 7.23 9.47 -0.15
N ASP A 23 8.07 8.45 -0.06
CA ASP A 23 8.92 8.24 1.11
C ASP A 23 10.27 7.67 0.67
N PRO A 24 11.24 8.55 0.38
CA PRO A 24 12.55 8.09 -0.09
C PRO A 24 13.27 7.15 0.87
N LYS A 25 12.97 7.23 2.16
CA LYS A 25 13.60 6.35 3.14
C LYS A 25 13.22 4.89 2.94
N TYR A 26 12.08 4.65 2.33
CA TYR A 26 11.65 3.27 2.09
C TYR A 26 12.60 2.52 1.16
N GLN A 27 13.34 3.22 0.30
CA GLN A 27 14.30 2.55 -0.58
C GLN A 27 15.32 1.75 0.21
N GLU A 28 15.79 2.29 1.33
CA GLU A 28 16.77 1.59 2.17
C GLU A 28 16.17 0.33 2.79
N VAL A 29 14.91 0.42 3.20
CA VAL A 29 14.21 -0.73 3.77
C VAL A 29 14.05 -1.81 2.70
N TRP A 30 13.66 -1.41 1.50
CA TRP A 30 13.48 -2.36 0.41
C TRP A 30 14.79 -3.05 0.03
N ASP A 31 15.89 -2.33 0.06
CA ASP A 31 17.20 -2.85 -0.31
C ASP A 31 17.89 -3.64 0.82
N SER A 32 17.29 -3.66 2.01
CA SER A 32 17.86 -4.35 3.15
C SER A 32 17.92 -5.86 2.93
N GLU A 33 18.95 -6.48 3.45
CA GLU A 33 19.08 -7.93 3.43
C GLU A 33 17.97 -8.62 4.21
N ASP A 34 17.33 -7.91 5.12
CA ASP A 34 16.22 -8.46 5.89
C ASP A 34 14.92 -8.54 5.10
N ASN A 35 14.89 -7.94 3.90
CA ASN A 35 13.70 -7.96 3.07
C ASN A 35 13.62 -9.27 2.28
N TYR A 36 12.90 -10.23 2.82
CA TYR A 36 12.74 -11.52 2.16
C TYR A 36 11.63 -11.52 1.10
N HIS A 37 11.01 -10.37 0.84
CA HIS A 37 10.03 -10.24 -0.25
C HIS A 37 10.70 -10.02 -1.60
N ARG A 38 12.03 -9.86 -1.62
CA ARG A 38 12.80 -9.84 -2.86
C ARG A 38 13.38 -11.21 -3.12
N ASN A 39 13.38 -11.62 -4.38
CA ASN A 39 14.06 -12.84 -4.78
C ASN A 39 15.58 -12.59 -4.83
N ASP A 40 16.36 -13.66 -4.96
CA ASP A 40 17.82 -13.56 -5.01
C ASP A 40 18.31 -12.69 -6.16
N ASP A 41 17.57 -12.66 -7.27
CA ASP A 41 17.92 -11.84 -8.42
C ASP A 41 17.41 -10.40 -8.31
N GLY A 42 16.79 -10.06 -7.19
CA GLY A 42 16.26 -8.71 -6.96
C GLY A 42 14.82 -8.50 -7.41
N ASP A 43 14.22 -9.49 -8.04
CA ASP A 43 12.84 -9.41 -8.49
C ASP A 43 11.87 -9.54 -7.33
N SER A 44 10.63 -9.11 -7.57
CA SER A 44 9.58 -9.22 -6.58
C SER A 44 8.21 -9.15 -7.24
N THR A 45 7.18 -8.89 -6.44
CA THR A 45 5.80 -8.74 -6.87
C THR A 45 5.21 -7.50 -6.23
N MET A 46 4.08 -7.03 -6.76
CA MET A 46 3.36 -5.92 -6.11
C MET A 46 2.97 -6.30 -4.69
N CYS A 47 2.56 -7.55 -4.50
CA CYS A 47 2.24 -8.04 -3.17
C CYS A 47 3.43 -7.94 -2.24
N GLY A 48 4.63 -8.33 -2.72
CA GLY A 48 5.85 -8.24 -1.92
C GLY A 48 6.17 -6.81 -1.52
N VAL A 49 6.05 -5.88 -2.47
CA VAL A 49 6.29 -4.46 -2.20
C VAL A 49 5.33 -3.95 -1.13
N LEU A 50 4.05 -4.28 -1.27
CA LEU A 50 3.03 -3.80 -0.34
C LEU A 50 3.13 -4.45 1.03
N ALA A 51 3.49 -5.72 1.08
CA ALA A 51 3.66 -6.41 2.37
C ALA A 51 4.82 -5.80 3.14
N GLU A 52 5.94 -5.55 2.46
CA GLU A 52 7.09 -4.93 3.11
C GLU A 52 6.79 -3.50 3.52
N PHE A 53 6.12 -2.74 2.64
CA PHE A 53 5.75 -1.37 2.95
C PHE A 53 4.76 -1.32 4.11
N GLY A 54 3.83 -2.26 4.19
CA GLY A 54 2.89 -2.33 5.30
C GLY A 54 3.59 -2.51 6.63
N GLN A 55 4.63 -3.33 6.68
CA GLN A 55 5.41 -3.52 7.89
C GLN A 55 6.17 -2.24 8.25
N TYR A 56 6.78 -1.61 7.24
CA TYR A 56 7.48 -0.35 7.42
C TYR A 56 6.54 0.72 7.99
N LEU A 57 5.34 0.80 7.45
CA LEU A 57 4.32 1.75 7.91
C LEU A 57 3.97 1.49 9.38
N GLN A 58 3.78 0.23 9.75
CA GLN A 58 3.48 -0.12 11.13
C GLN A 58 4.61 0.31 12.08
N ASP A 59 5.84 0.12 11.65
CA ASP A 59 7.00 0.43 12.49
C ASP A 59 7.24 1.92 12.64
N HIS A 60 6.81 2.74 11.67
CA HIS A 60 7.21 4.15 11.61
C HIS A 60 6.07 5.15 11.49
N GLN A 61 4.81 4.70 11.59
CA GLN A 61 3.68 5.60 11.32
C GLN A 61 3.68 6.83 12.21
N ASN A 62 4.16 6.70 13.44
CA ASN A 62 4.19 7.82 14.39
C ASN A 62 5.15 8.93 13.96
N LEU A 63 6.03 8.64 13.03
CA LEU A 63 7.00 9.60 12.52
C LEU A 63 6.57 10.22 11.19
N MET A 64 5.43 9.79 10.65
CA MET A 64 4.96 10.24 9.37
C MET A 64 4.07 11.45 9.49
N SER A 65 4.24 12.41 8.59
CA SER A 65 3.44 13.63 8.62
C SER A 65 2.01 13.36 8.16
N LEU A 66 1.11 14.23 8.58
CA LEU A 66 -0.29 14.13 8.15
C LEU A 66 -0.42 14.23 6.63
N PRO A 67 0.23 15.18 5.93
CA PRO A 67 0.14 15.22 4.47
C PRO A 67 0.62 13.93 3.80
N TYR A 68 1.65 13.30 4.35
CA TYR A 68 2.14 12.02 3.83
C TYR A 68 1.04 10.97 3.92
N LEU A 69 0.46 10.82 5.11
CA LEU A 69 -0.57 9.81 5.33
C LEU A 69 -1.82 10.08 4.48
N GLU A 70 -2.18 11.34 4.33
CA GLU A 70 -3.33 11.70 3.49
C GLU A 70 -3.08 11.35 2.02
N SER A 71 -1.88 11.62 1.52
CA SER A 71 -1.53 11.27 0.14
C SER A 71 -1.54 9.77 -0.07
N LEU A 72 -0.95 9.04 0.85
CA LEU A 72 -0.90 7.59 0.78
C LEU A 72 -2.32 6.99 0.76
N PHE A 73 -3.16 7.39 1.70
CA PHE A 73 -4.49 6.79 1.79
C PHE A 73 -5.43 7.26 0.71
N LYS A 74 -5.16 8.41 0.10
CA LYS A 74 -5.89 8.82 -1.09
C LYS A 74 -5.56 7.89 -2.27
N PHE A 75 -4.29 7.56 -2.43
CA PHE A 75 -3.87 6.60 -3.45
C PHE A 75 -4.52 5.23 -3.20
N ILE A 76 -4.47 4.76 -1.95
CA ILE A 76 -5.07 3.48 -1.58
C ILE A 76 -6.57 3.48 -1.89
N GLU A 77 -7.27 4.55 -1.52
CA GLU A 77 -8.71 4.65 -1.75
C GLU A 77 -9.05 4.59 -3.24
N THR A 78 -8.22 5.24 -4.05
CA THR A 78 -8.44 5.27 -5.50
C THR A 78 -8.24 3.89 -6.13
N GLU A 79 -7.22 3.14 -5.67
CA GLU A 79 -6.85 1.89 -6.32
C GLU A 79 -7.42 0.63 -5.68
N ALA A 80 -7.88 0.72 -4.43
CA ALA A 80 -8.31 -0.47 -3.69
C ALA A 80 -9.47 -1.21 -4.34
N ASP A 81 -10.33 -0.49 -5.07
CA ASP A 81 -11.50 -1.11 -5.70
C ASP A 81 -11.24 -1.47 -7.16
N SER A 82 -10.00 -1.41 -7.61
CA SER A 82 -9.65 -1.75 -8.98
C SER A 82 -9.57 -3.25 -9.18
N GLN A 83 -9.96 -3.71 -10.38
CA GLN A 83 -9.85 -5.11 -10.76
C GLN A 83 -8.42 -5.51 -11.15
N SER A 84 -7.50 -4.54 -11.20
CA SER A 84 -6.13 -4.76 -11.61
C SER A 84 -5.34 -5.57 -10.58
N ASP A 85 -4.15 -6.01 -10.96
CA ASP A 85 -3.22 -6.66 -10.03
C ASP A 85 -2.88 -5.75 -8.87
N LEU A 86 -2.76 -4.44 -9.13
CA LEU A 86 -2.49 -3.47 -8.07
C LEU A 86 -3.62 -3.45 -7.07
N GLY A 87 -4.87 -3.36 -7.53
CA GLY A 87 -6.02 -3.35 -6.64
C GLY A 87 -6.09 -4.59 -5.78
N GLY A 88 -5.92 -5.76 -6.42
CA GLY A 88 -5.93 -7.02 -5.69
C GLY A 88 -4.83 -7.12 -4.65
N SER A 89 -3.64 -6.65 -5.01
CA SER A 89 -2.50 -6.66 -4.09
C SER A 89 -2.73 -5.72 -2.91
N ILE A 90 -3.33 -4.55 -3.16
CA ILE A 90 -3.67 -3.62 -2.08
C ILE A 90 -4.64 -4.28 -1.10
N ARG A 91 -5.69 -4.92 -1.61
CA ARG A 91 -6.69 -5.55 -0.75
C ARG A 91 -6.11 -6.67 0.11
N VAL A 92 -5.31 -7.53 -0.50
CA VAL A 92 -4.83 -8.73 0.18
C VAL A 92 -3.52 -8.49 0.92
N CYS A 93 -2.56 -7.83 0.28
CA CYS A 93 -1.20 -7.77 0.82
C CYS A 93 -0.93 -6.53 1.65
N PHE A 94 -1.82 -5.55 1.60
CA PHE A 94 -1.67 -4.33 2.38
C PHE A 94 -2.79 -4.19 3.42
N LEU A 95 -4.03 -4.11 2.97
CA LEU A 95 -5.15 -3.83 3.89
C LEU A 95 -5.44 -5.01 4.82
N GLU A 96 -5.41 -6.21 4.28
CA GLU A 96 -5.64 -7.40 5.09
C GLU A 96 -4.56 -7.56 6.16
N ASN A 97 -3.33 -7.22 5.81
CA ASN A 97 -2.22 -7.31 6.76
C ASN A 97 -2.26 -6.23 7.84
N LEU A 98 -2.90 -5.08 7.56
CA LEU A 98 -3.09 -4.05 8.57
C LEU A 98 -4.25 -4.36 9.50
N SER A 99 -5.17 -5.18 9.04
CA SER A 99 -6.36 -5.55 9.80
C SER A 99 -5.96 -6.22 11.10
N TYR A 100 -6.63 -5.86 12.18
CA TYR A 100 -6.38 -6.40 13.52
C TYR A 100 -5.06 -5.96 14.16
N THR A 101 -4.33 -5.02 13.54
CA THR A 101 -3.12 -4.50 14.17
C THR A 101 -3.43 -3.19 14.89
N GLU A 102 -2.59 -2.86 15.89
CA GLU A 102 -2.68 -1.58 16.58
C GLU A 102 -2.45 -0.42 15.62
N SER A 103 -1.48 -0.58 14.73
CA SER A 103 -1.16 0.44 13.74
C SER A 103 -2.32 0.66 12.78
N GLY A 104 -2.97 -0.42 12.35
CA GLY A 104 -4.14 -0.32 11.49
C GLY A 104 -5.23 0.49 12.15
N LYS A 105 -5.45 0.25 13.43
CA LYS A 105 -6.48 0.96 14.17
C LYS A 105 -6.21 2.46 14.19
N LYS A 106 -4.97 2.85 14.39
CA LYS A 106 -4.59 4.27 14.39
C LYS A 106 -4.75 4.90 13.02
N LEU A 107 -4.65 4.10 11.96
CA LEU A 107 -4.72 4.59 10.59
C LEU A 107 -6.15 4.66 10.05
N GLU A 108 -7.12 4.08 10.77
CA GLU A 108 -8.51 4.04 10.30
C GLU A 108 -9.06 5.41 9.95
N LYS A 109 -8.68 6.43 10.70
CA LYS A 109 -9.18 7.79 10.46
C LYS A 109 -8.77 8.37 9.12
N HIS A 110 -7.77 7.78 8.47
CA HIS A 110 -7.31 8.22 7.16
C HIS A 110 -7.96 7.44 6.01
N MET A 111 -8.72 6.40 6.33
CA MET A 111 -9.29 5.51 5.33
C MET A 111 -10.58 6.05 4.75
N GLY A 112 -10.69 6.01 3.42
CA GLY A 112 -11.96 6.28 2.75
C GLY A 112 -12.88 5.07 2.83
N LYS A 113 -14.06 5.18 2.27
CA LYS A 113 -15.09 4.14 2.38
C LYS A 113 -14.65 2.80 1.78
N ARG A 114 -14.01 2.84 0.63
CA ARG A 114 -13.57 1.61 -0.04
C ARG A 114 -12.44 0.96 0.73
N THR A 115 -11.47 1.77 1.15
CA THR A 115 -10.34 1.30 1.94
C THR A 115 -10.84 0.62 3.20
N PHE A 116 -11.73 1.28 3.92
CA PHE A 116 -12.25 0.75 5.18
C PHE A 116 -13.03 -0.55 4.97
N HIS A 117 -13.78 -0.64 3.87
CA HIS A 117 -14.52 -1.84 3.53
C HIS A 117 -13.59 -3.06 3.42
N TYR A 118 -12.50 -2.93 2.67
CA TYR A 118 -11.57 -4.05 2.49
C TYR A 118 -10.71 -4.29 3.71
N TYR A 119 -10.37 -3.24 4.44
CA TYR A 119 -9.65 -3.36 5.69
C TYR A 119 -10.46 -4.20 6.69
N ASN A 120 -11.77 -4.09 6.67
CA ASN A 120 -12.66 -4.84 7.56
C ASN A 120 -13.09 -6.20 6.98
N GLY A 121 -12.45 -6.67 5.93
CA GLY A 121 -12.74 -7.97 5.37
C GLY A 121 -13.89 -8.01 4.37
N GLY A 122 -14.29 -6.85 3.85
CA GLY A 122 -15.33 -6.79 2.87
C GLY A 122 -14.93 -7.43 1.55
N THR A 123 -15.91 -7.88 0.79
CA THR A 123 -15.66 -8.55 -0.48
C THR A 123 -15.58 -7.57 -1.63
N PHE A 124 -14.85 -7.96 -2.66
CA PHE A 124 -14.73 -7.20 -3.90
C PHE A 124 -15.85 -7.61 -4.85
N PRO A 125 -16.48 -6.66 -5.56
CA PRO A 125 -16.27 -5.21 -5.45
C PRO A 125 -17.04 -4.62 -4.27
N TRP A 126 -16.62 -3.43 -3.85
CA TRP A 126 -17.16 -2.83 -2.63
C TRP A 126 -18.63 -2.45 -2.74
N ASN A 127 -19.08 -2.14 -3.92
CA ASN A 127 -20.44 -1.66 -4.11
C ASN A 127 -21.40 -2.75 -4.55
N THR A 128 -21.37 -3.86 -3.90
CA THR A 128 -22.28 -4.97 -4.23
C THR A 128 -23.27 -5.25 -3.13
#